data_ee3621abcdeb044a2b3e8861902fa881
#
_entry.id   ee3621abcdeb044a2b3e8861902fa881
#
_cell.length_a   1.000
_cell.length_b   1.000
_cell.length_c   1.000
_cell.angle_alpha   90.00
_cell.angle_beta   90.00
_cell.angle_gamma   90.00
#
_symmetry.space_group_name_H-M   'P 1'
#
loop_
_entity.id
_entity.type
_entity.pdbx_description
1 polymer ?
#
loop_
_entity_poly.entity_id
_entity_poly.type
_entity_poly.pdbx_seq_one_letter_code
_entity_poly.pdbx_strand_id
1 'polypeptide(L)'
;MHPRLFAQPASSPYAEPVTTPDDDPTAPSVGVGPHPEPWPDNPRLDATLLAEGDRRNVLDEFRYWSVEAIVAELDRHRAPLHVAIQNWEHDFNIGSMVRTANAFNVAGVHIVGKRRWNRRGAMVTDRYLHVHHHPDEASLFAFLRDAGITPVGVDNLPGSVPLETTVLPTHTCLIFGSEGPGLTDEMVAGCEKLVAITQYGSTRSMNAGAAAAIAMYHWRLHHE
;
A
#
# COMPACT_ATOMS: atom_id res chain seq x y z
N MET A 1 -8.05 -37.71 -47.93
CA MET A 1 -7.55 -36.46 -47.29
C MET A 1 -8.75 -35.53 -47.17
N HIS A 2 -9.44 -35.49 -46.00
CA HIS A 2 -10.60 -34.61 -45.76
C HIS A 2 -10.17 -33.49 -44.84
N PRO A 3 -10.48 -32.22 -45.15
CA PRO A 3 -10.21 -31.10 -44.23
C PRO A 3 -11.24 -31.10 -43.10
N ARG A 4 -10.75 -31.06 -41.87
CA ARG A 4 -11.58 -30.86 -40.67
C ARG A 4 -12.02 -29.38 -40.62
N LEU A 5 -13.34 -29.15 -40.70
CA LEU A 5 -13.94 -27.87 -40.36
C LEU A 5 -13.75 -27.63 -38.84
N PHE A 6 -13.09 -26.55 -38.48
CA PHE A 6 -13.12 -26.04 -37.12
C PHE A 6 -14.46 -25.34 -36.90
N ALA A 7 -15.28 -25.88 -36.02
CA ALA A 7 -16.48 -25.22 -35.53
C ALA A 7 -16.07 -24.01 -34.65
N GLN A 8 -16.67 -22.85 -34.90
CA GLN A 8 -16.55 -21.69 -34.06
C GLN A 8 -17.18 -21.97 -32.69
N PRO A 9 -16.59 -21.49 -31.57
CA PRO A 9 -17.22 -21.64 -30.27
C PRO A 9 -18.50 -20.79 -30.20
N ALA A 10 -19.57 -21.40 -29.69
CA ALA A 10 -20.83 -20.75 -29.44
C ALA A 10 -20.64 -19.56 -28.51
N SER A 11 -21.29 -18.44 -28.82
CA SER A 11 -21.36 -17.23 -27.97
C SER A 11 -21.90 -17.60 -26.58
N SER A 12 -21.14 -17.25 -25.54
CA SER A 12 -21.54 -17.43 -24.13
C SER A 12 -22.81 -16.62 -23.85
N PRO A 13 -23.85 -17.22 -23.25
CA PRO A 13 -25.10 -16.52 -22.89
C PRO A 13 -24.95 -15.60 -21.67
N TYR A 14 -23.75 -15.38 -21.15
CA TYR A 14 -23.48 -14.58 -19.94
C TYR A 14 -22.73 -13.26 -20.20
N ALA A 15 -22.72 -12.77 -21.44
CA ALA A 15 -22.20 -11.45 -21.74
C ALA A 15 -23.32 -10.40 -21.57
N GLU A 16 -23.73 -10.13 -20.33
CA GLU A 16 -24.38 -8.86 -20.04
C GLU A 16 -23.34 -7.73 -20.10
N PRO A 17 -23.70 -6.55 -20.66
CA PRO A 17 -22.77 -5.43 -20.67
C PRO A 17 -22.47 -5.05 -19.21
N VAL A 18 -21.19 -5.04 -18.86
CA VAL A 18 -20.69 -4.51 -17.58
C VAL A 18 -20.96 -3.01 -17.61
N THR A 19 -22.10 -2.58 -17.04
CA THR A 19 -22.34 -1.17 -16.72
C THR A 19 -21.30 -0.76 -15.67
N THR A 20 -20.52 0.27 -15.95
CA THR A 20 -19.62 0.84 -14.97
C THR A 20 -20.44 1.54 -13.89
N PRO A 21 -20.01 1.50 -12.59
CA PRO A 21 -20.74 2.14 -11.49
C PRO A 21 -20.99 3.65 -11.66
N ASP A 22 -20.32 4.29 -12.62
CA ASP A 22 -20.45 5.72 -12.90
C ASP A 22 -21.73 6.10 -13.68
N ASP A 23 -22.48 5.12 -14.19
CA ASP A 23 -23.67 5.35 -15.02
C ASP A 23 -25.02 5.20 -14.27
N ASP A 24 -25.00 4.83 -12.98
CA ASP A 24 -26.23 4.75 -12.18
C ASP A 24 -26.45 6.04 -11.37
N PRO A 25 -27.41 6.90 -11.78
CA PRO A 25 -27.71 8.15 -11.08
C PRO A 25 -28.29 7.93 -9.67
N THR A 26 -28.61 6.68 -9.29
CA THR A 26 -29.12 6.30 -7.96
C THR A 26 -28.04 5.70 -7.07
N ALA A 27 -26.84 5.42 -7.60
CA ALA A 27 -25.73 4.96 -6.79
C ALA A 27 -25.33 6.06 -5.79
N PRO A 28 -25.12 5.71 -4.50
CA PRO A 28 -24.68 6.69 -3.51
C PRO A 28 -23.35 7.30 -3.98
N SER A 29 -23.36 8.62 -4.21
CA SER A 29 -22.14 9.33 -4.63
C SER A 29 -21.09 9.18 -3.54
N VAL A 30 -19.89 8.69 -3.93
CA VAL A 30 -18.76 8.62 -3.01
C VAL A 30 -18.35 10.04 -2.63
N GLY A 31 -18.29 10.32 -1.32
CA GLY A 31 -17.88 11.63 -0.82
C GLY A 31 -19.06 12.54 -0.43
N VAL A 32 -18.78 13.84 -0.35
CA VAL A 32 -19.74 14.87 0.06
C VAL A 32 -19.79 15.97 -0.99
N GLY A 33 -20.98 16.59 -1.13
CA GLY A 33 -21.20 17.74 -2.01
C GLY A 33 -20.56 19.04 -1.50
N PRO A 34 -20.80 20.19 -2.18
CA PRO A 34 -20.36 21.49 -1.72
C PRO A 34 -20.85 21.80 -0.29
N HIS A 35 -19.99 22.47 0.48
CA HIS A 35 -20.35 22.89 1.83
C HIS A 35 -21.31 24.09 1.76
N PRO A 36 -22.41 24.11 2.54
CA PRO A 36 -23.29 25.26 2.58
C PRO A 36 -22.58 26.52 3.11
N GLU A 37 -22.97 27.67 2.58
CA GLU A 37 -22.51 28.98 3.10
C GLU A 37 -23.32 29.42 4.33
N PRO A 38 -22.73 30.21 5.25
CA PRO A 38 -21.33 30.68 5.22
C PRO A 38 -20.34 29.56 5.60
N TRP A 39 -19.18 29.58 4.96
CA TRP A 39 -18.14 28.58 5.23
C TRP A 39 -17.53 28.77 6.62
N PRO A 40 -17.14 27.69 7.32
CA PRO A 40 -16.48 27.78 8.61
C PRO A 40 -15.12 28.49 8.48
N ASP A 41 -14.82 29.37 9.46
CA ASP A 41 -13.48 29.96 9.60
C ASP A 41 -12.53 28.94 10.25
N ASN A 42 -11.96 28.07 9.43
CA ASN A 42 -11.04 27.03 9.85
C ASN A 42 -9.88 26.91 8.86
N PRO A 43 -8.63 27.21 9.25
CA PRO A 43 -7.48 27.22 8.36
C PRO A 43 -7.10 25.83 7.81
N ARG A 44 -7.68 24.75 8.31
CA ARG A 44 -7.48 23.39 7.78
C ARG A 44 -8.27 23.13 6.49
N LEU A 45 -9.30 23.94 6.21
CA LEU A 45 -10.22 23.71 5.09
C LEU A 45 -9.65 24.26 3.77
N ASP A 46 -9.92 23.52 2.70
CA ASP A 46 -9.59 23.90 1.33
C ASP A 46 -10.80 24.55 0.67
N ALA A 47 -10.63 25.78 0.20
CA ALA A 47 -11.72 26.57 -0.39
C ALA A 47 -12.30 25.90 -1.67
N THR A 48 -11.47 25.20 -2.45
CA THR A 48 -11.93 24.47 -3.65
C THR A 48 -12.82 23.30 -3.25
N LEU A 49 -12.42 22.55 -2.21
CA LEU A 49 -13.22 21.43 -1.72
C LEU A 49 -14.54 21.90 -1.09
N LEU A 50 -14.53 23.03 -0.40
CA LEU A 50 -15.77 23.65 0.11
C LEU A 50 -16.72 24.03 -1.02
N ALA A 51 -16.19 24.61 -2.11
CA ALA A 51 -17.00 25.06 -3.25
C ALA A 51 -17.52 23.90 -4.13
N GLU A 52 -16.69 22.87 -4.36
CA GLU A 52 -16.97 21.82 -5.35
C GLU A 52 -17.40 20.46 -4.72
N GLY A 53 -17.19 20.32 -3.41
CA GLY A 53 -17.38 19.06 -2.71
C GLY A 53 -16.10 18.24 -2.59
N ASP A 54 -16.13 17.21 -1.76
CA ASP A 54 -14.97 16.34 -1.48
C ASP A 54 -15.29 14.88 -1.79
N ARG A 55 -14.77 14.39 -2.92
CA ARG A 55 -14.92 13.00 -3.37
C ARG A 55 -13.69 12.12 -3.06
N ARG A 56 -12.74 12.63 -2.26
CA ARG A 56 -11.55 11.87 -1.89
C ARG A 56 -11.89 10.70 -0.96
N ASN A 57 -11.08 9.64 -0.99
CA ASN A 57 -11.19 8.51 -0.07
C ASN A 57 -10.51 8.86 1.26
N VAL A 58 -11.16 9.71 2.05
CA VAL A 58 -10.72 10.13 3.39
C VAL A 58 -11.80 9.84 4.43
N LEU A 59 -11.40 9.74 5.69
CA LEU A 59 -12.36 9.69 6.81
C LEU A 59 -13.23 10.95 6.85
N ASP A 60 -14.43 10.84 7.40
CA ASP A 60 -15.38 11.97 7.40
C ASP A 60 -14.86 13.17 8.21
N GLU A 61 -14.06 12.96 9.23
CA GLU A 61 -13.40 14.04 9.99
C GLU A 61 -12.43 14.88 9.16
N PHE A 62 -11.88 14.32 8.05
CA PHE A 62 -10.97 15.00 7.13
C PHE A 62 -11.66 15.60 5.91
N ARG A 63 -13.01 15.56 5.87
CA ARG A 63 -13.74 16.16 4.76
C ARG A 63 -13.44 17.66 4.67
N TYR A 64 -13.20 18.09 3.44
CA TYR A 64 -12.82 19.45 3.06
C TYR A 64 -11.47 19.93 3.59
N TRP A 65 -10.70 19.12 4.35
CA TRP A 65 -9.37 19.54 4.80
C TRP A 65 -8.38 19.60 3.64
N SER A 66 -7.45 20.54 3.68
CA SER A 66 -6.30 20.53 2.77
C SER A 66 -5.43 19.28 2.98
N VAL A 67 -4.67 18.89 1.96
CA VAL A 67 -3.74 17.75 2.07
C VAL A 67 -2.73 17.98 3.17
N GLU A 68 -2.21 19.20 3.26
CA GLU A 68 -1.22 19.62 4.26
C GLU A 68 -1.77 19.52 5.68
N ALA A 69 -3.02 19.90 5.88
CA ALA A 69 -3.68 19.80 7.18
C ALA A 69 -3.90 18.33 7.60
N ILE A 70 -4.28 17.47 6.66
CA ILE A 70 -4.41 16.02 6.90
C ILE A 70 -3.05 15.42 7.26
N VAL A 71 -2.00 15.70 6.50
CA VAL A 71 -0.64 15.21 6.78
C VAL A 71 -0.18 15.66 8.16
N ALA A 72 -0.35 16.94 8.50
CA ALA A 72 0.04 17.49 9.80
C ALA A 72 -0.71 16.81 10.96
N GLU A 73 -1.98 16.44 10.79
CA GLU A 73 -2.73 15.70 11.80
C GLU A 73 -2.25 14.25 11.92
N LEU A 74 -2.07 13.56 10.80
CA LEU A 74 -1.57 12.20 10.78
C LEU A 74 -0.16 12.09 11.39
N ASP A 75 0.70 13.08 11.17
CA ASP A 75 2.07 13.10 11.70
C ASP A 75 2.13 13.11 13.23
N ARG A 76 1.07 13.55 13.90
CA ARG A 76 0.98 13.54 15.37
C ARG A 76 0.80 12.13 15.96
N HIS A 77 0.34 11.19 15.14
CA HIS A 77 -0.11 9.85 15.55
C HIS A 77 0.46 8.73 14.69
N ARG A 78 1.54 8.99 13.90
CA ARG A 78 2.13 7.94 13.07
C ARG A 78 2.67 6.80 13.91
N ALA A 79 2.33 5.58 13.48
CA ALA A 79 2.97 4.39 14.00
C ALA A 79 4.46 4.42 13.63
N PRO A 80 5.40 4.10 14.54
CA PRO A 80 6.83 4.05 14.25
C PRO A 80 7.22 2.82 13.41
N LEU A 81 6.37 2.48 12.46
CA LEU A 81 6.52 1.44 11.47
C LEU A 81 6.87 2.05 10.12
N HIS A 82 7.86 1.50 9.46
CA HIS A 82 8.21 1.81 8.08
C HIS A 82 7.95 0.61 7.17
N VAL A 83 7.70 0.87 5.90
CA VAL A 83 7.51 -0.17 4.88
C VAL A 83 8.43 0.12 3.71
N ALA A 84 9.26 -0.84 3.31
CA ALA A 84 10.11 -0.73 2.13
C ALA A 84 9.68 -1.76 1.08
N ILE A 85 9.70 -1.35 -0.18
CA ILE A 85 9.23 -2.16 -1.30
C ILE A 85 10.28 -2.08 -2.41
N GLN A 86 10.82 -3.24 -2.81
CA GLN A 86 11.71 -3.32 -3.97
C GLN A 86 10.92 -3.17 -5.26
N ASN A 87 11.39 -2.28 -6.14
CA ASN A 87 10.76 -1.95 -7.43
C ASN A 87 11.74 -2.15 -8.58
N TRP A 88 12.17 -3.41 -8.81
CA TRP A 88 13.11 -3.75 -9.87
C TRP A 88 12.42 -4.18 -11.16
N GLU A 89 11.35 -4.97 -11.08
CA GLU A 89 10.68 -5.58 -12.23
C GLU A 89 9.24 -5.12 -12.38
N HIS A 90 8.33 -5.66 -11.57
CA HIS A 90 6.89 -5.42 -11.64
C HIS A 90 6.41 -4.63 -10.43
N ASP A 91 5.55 -3.65 -10.68
CA ASP A 91 5.08 -2.68 -9.68
C ASP A 91 3.59 -2.83 -9.33
N PHE A 92 2.95 -3.94 -9.72
CA PHE A 92 1.50 -4.12 -9.58
C PHE A 92 0.98 -4.03 -8.14
N ASN A 93 1.77 -4.50 -7.17
CA ASN A 93 1.37 -4.52 -5.77
C ASN A 93 1.77 -3.27 -4.99
N ILE A 94 2.67 -2.43 -5.52
CA ILE A 94 3.18 -1.24 -4.79
C ILE A 94 2.03 -0.32 -4.39
N GLY A 95 1.11 -0.04 -5.30
CA GLY A 95 -0.05 0.82 -5.03
C GLY A 95 -0.92 0.29 -3.90
N SER A 96 -1.20 -1.02 -3.85
CA SER A 96 -1.99 -1.63 -2.79
C SER A 96 -1.26 -1.62 -1.44
N MET A 97 0.05 -1.84 -1.43
CA MET A 97 0.88 -1.74 -0.23
C MET A 97 0.90 -0.31 0.32
N VAL A 98 1.07 0.69 -0.55
CA VAL A 98 1.02 2.12 -0.18
C VAL A 98 -0.34 2.48 0.43
N ARG A 99 -1.44 2.02 -0.18
CA ARG A 99 -2.79 2.23 0.36
C ARG A 99 -2.96 1.58 1.74
N THR A 100 -2.46 0.38 1.92
CA THR A 100 -2.47 -0.33 3.21
C THR A 100 -1.61 0.40 4.24
N ALA A 101 -0.43 0.86 3.87
CA ALA A 101 0.45 1.65 4.73
C ALA A 101 -0.22 2.94 5.22
N ASN A 102 -1.00 3.61 4.35
CA ASN A 102 -1.81 4.75 4.75
C ASN A 102 -2.90 4.36 5.76
N ALA A 103 -3.57 3.22 5.56
CA ALA A 103 -4.62 2.75 6.48
C ALA A 103 -4.06 2.45 7.89
N PHE A 104 -2.80 2.04 8.00
CA PHE A 104 -2.11 1.81 9.27
C PHE A 104 -1.34 3.03 9.78
N ASN A 105 -1.41 4.18 9.08
CA ASN A 105 -0.72 5.42 9.41
C ASN A 105 0.77 5.20 9.75
N VAL A 106 1.49 4.50 8.86
CA VAL A 106 2.93 4.22 9.05
C VAL A 106 3.77 5.50 8.97
N ALA A 107 4.94 5.52 9.62
CA ALA A 107 5.84 6.66 9.64
C ALA A 107 6.44 6.97 8.25
N GLY A 108 6.70 5.95 7.43
CA GLY A 108 7.24 6.16 6.10
C GLY A 108 7.10 4.96 5.19
N VAL A 109 7.06 5.23 3.88
CA VAL A 109 7.11 4.23 2.82
C VAL A 109 8.36 4.48 1.98
N HIS A 110 9.11 3.43 1.70
CA HIS A 110 10.37 3.47 0.97
C HIS A 110 10.26 2.67 -0.32
N ILE A 111 10.47 3.31 -1.45
CA ILE A 111 10.52 2.66 -2.77
C ILE A 111 11.99 2.50 -3.14
N VAL A 112 12.45 1.25 -3.29
CA VAL A 112 13.85 0.90 -3.58
C VAL A 112 13.99 0.47 -5.04
N GLY A 113 14.89 1.09 -5.79
CA GLY A 113 15.11 0.83 -7.20
C GLY A 113 14.45 1.83 -8.13
N LYS A 114 13.59 1.41 -9.07
CA LYS A 114 12.94 2.32 -10.01
C LYS A 114 12.08 3.34 -9.28
N ARG A 115 12.27 4.63 -9.59
CA ARG A 115 11.51 5.74 -8.97
C ARG A 115 10.03 5.76 -9.37
N ARG A 116 9.72 5.33 -10.59
CA ARG A 116 8.34 5.30 -11.11
C ARG A 116 7.68 3.97 -10.72
N TRP A 117 6.46 4.04 -10.26
CA TRP A 117 5.60 2.90 -9.95
C TRP A 117 4.14 3.21 -10.28
N ASN A 118 3.30 2.17 -10.41
CA ASN A 118 1.89 2.31 -10.76
C ASN A 118 1.07 2.78 -9.54
N ARG A 119 0.65 4.04 -9.56
CA ARG A 119 -0.10 4.68 -8.45
C ARG A 119 -1.59 4.34 -8.43
N ARG A 120 -2.13 3.66 -9.45
CA ARG A 120 -3.57 3.36 -9.50
C ARG A 120 -4.07 2.61 -8.26
N GLY A 121 -3.33 1.59 -7.81
CA GLY A 121 -3.67 0.82 -6.60
C GLY A 121 -3.64 1.63 -5.32
N ALA A 122 -2.88 2.71 -5.27
CA ALA A 122 -2.82 3.60 -4.10
C ALA A 122 -4.09 4.45 -3.92
N MET A 123 -4.94 4.58 -4.93
CA MET A 123 -6.16 5.42 -4.87
C MET A 123 -5.86 6.82 -4.32
N VAL A 124 -4.73 7.41 -4.76
CA VAL A 124 -4.23 8.74 -4.36
C VAL A 124 -3.87 8.89 -2.87
N THR A 125 -3.81 7.81 -2.09
CA THR A 125 -3.48 7.87 -0.66
C THR A 125 -2.00 8.13 -0.39
N ASP A 126 -1.14 7.96 -1.40
CA ASP A 126 0.29 8.28 -1.34
C ASP A 126 0.57 9.75 -0.98
N ARG A 127 -0.38 10.67 -1.23
CA ARG A 127 -0.26 12.09 -0.87
C ARG A 127 -0.33 12.36 0.64
N TYR A 128 -0.86 11.42 1.42
CA TYR A 128 -0.98 11.52 2.88
C TYR A 128 0.16 10.83 3.62
N LEU A 129 1.13 10.25 2.89
CA LEU A 129 2.27 9.51 3.41
C LEU A 129 3.60 10.21 3.12
N HIS A 130 4.60 9.94 3.94
CA HIS A 130 5.99 10.25 3.63
C HIS A 130 6.57 9.15 2.76
N VAL A 131 6.63 9.38 1.44
CA VAL A 131 7.16 8.42 0.47
C VAL A 131 8.58 8.81 0.08
N HIS A 132 9.54 7.97 0.44
CA HIS A 132 10.96 8.11 0.15
C HIS A 132 11.36 7.24 -1.04
N HIS A 133 12.33 7.69 -1.81
CA HIS A 133 12.90 6.90 -2.89
C HIS A 133 14.38 6.63 -2.62
N HIS A 134 14.78 5.38 -2.73
CA HIS A 134 16.16 4.92 -2.61
C HIS A 134 16.60 4.30 -3.94
N PRO A 135 17.71 4.74 -4.55
CA PRO A 135 18.15 4.17 -5.82
C PRO A 135 18.61 2.71 -5.69
N ASP A 136 19.01 2.29 -4.51
CA ASP A 136 19.55 0.98 -4.19
C ASP A 136 19.32 0.58 -2.72
N GLU A 137 19.63 -0.66 -2.38
CA GLU A 137 19.53 -1.22 -1.03
C GLU A 137 20.46 -0.51 -0.05
N ALA A 138 21.67 -0.16 -0.47
CA ALA A 138 22.66 0.49 0.39
C ALA A 138 22.16 1.84 0.91
N SER A 139 21.48 2.62 0.06
CA SER A 139 20.89 3.91 0.44
C SER A 139 19.71 3.75 1.41
N LEU A 140 18.89 2.68 1.24
CA LEU A 140 17.84 2.34 2.21
C LEU A 140 18.46 2.01 3.58
N PHE A 141 19.44 1.09 3.61
CA PHE A 141 20.04 0.66 4.87
C PHE A 141 20.82 1.77 5.58
N ALA A 142 21.44 2.69 4.83
CA ALA A 142 22.03 3.90 5.41
C ALA A 142 20.95 4.74 6.12
N PHE A 143 19.83 5.01 5.46
CA PHE A 143 18.72 5.73 6.07
C PHE A 143 18.17 5.04 7.33
N LEU A 144 17.91 3.72 7.26
CA LEU A 144 17.34 2.98 8.39
C LEU A 144 18.29 2.98 9.60
N ARG A 145 19.59 2.76 9.36
CA ARG A 145 20.62 2.80 10.41
C ARG A 145 20.67 4.17 11.08
N ASP A 146 20.72 5.24 10.29
CA ASP A 146 20.85 6.61 10.79
C ASP A 146 19.60 7.05 11.57
N ALA A 147 18.43 6.48 11.23
CA ALA A 147 17.16 6.69 11.94
C ALA A 147 16.91 5.70 13.10
N GLY A 148 17.78 4.71 13.34
CA GLY A 148 17.61 3.69 14.37
C GLY A 148 16.43 2.75 14.11
N ILE A 149 16.16 2.43 12.83
CA ILE A 149 15.04 1.58 12.41
C ILE A 149 15.56 0.19 12.06
N THR A 150 14.98 -0.85 12.65
CA THR A 150 15.34 -2.24 12.43
C THR A 150 14.81 -2.76 11.09
N PRO A 151 15.67 -3.19 10.15
CA PRO A 151 15.24 -3.79 8.90
C PRO A 151 14.81 -5.25 9.10
N VAL A 152 13.58 -5.57 8.69
CA VAL A 152 12.99 -6.92 8.78
C VAL A 152 12.47 -7.32 7.40
N GLY A 153 13.08 -8.33 6.80
CA GLY A 153 12.63 -8.89 5.52
C GLY A 153 11.40 -9.79 5.72
N VAL A 154 10.40 -9.63 4.86
CA VAL A 154 9.19 -10.46 4.85
C VAL A 154 9.20 -11.32 3.59
N ASP A 155 9.67 -12.54 3.73
CA ASP A 155 9.75 -13.52 2.64
C ASP A 155 9.87 -14.95 3.20
N ASN A 156 9.46 -15.97 2.45
CA ASN A 156 9.52 -17.38 2.86
C ASN A 156 10.83 -18.06 2.44
N LEU A 157 11.95 -17.40 2.68
CA LEU A 157 13.28 -17.89 2.37
C LEU A 157 13.81 -18.87 3.44
N PRO A 158 14.80 -19.71 3.10
CA PRO A 158 15.48 -20.51 4.10
C PRO A 158 16.05 -19.65 5.25
N GLY A 159 15.74 -20.01 6.48
CA GLY A 159 16.14 -19.25 7.68
C GLY A 159 15.11 -18.21 8.15
N SER A 160 14.03 -17.98 7.43
CA SER A 160 12.93 -17.15 7.90
C SER A 160 12.23 -17.82 9.11
N VAL A 161 11.87 -17.01 10.10
CA VAL A 161 11.10 -17.46 11.27
C VAL A 161 9.61 -17.12 11.08
N PRO A 162 8.68 -17.89 11.70
CA PRO A 162 7.26 -17.59 11.58
C PRO A 162 6.91 -16.21 12.14
N LEU A 163 6.23 -15.39 11.33
CA LEU A 163 5.79 -14.05 11.72
C LEU A 163 4.86 -14.10 12.93
N GLU A 164 3.94 -15.04 12.94
CA GLU A 164 2.88 -15.19 13.95
C GLU A 164 3.40 -15.47 15.38
N THR A 165 4.65 -15.93 15.50
CA THR A 165 5.30 -16.18 16.80
C THR A 165 6.44 -15.20 17.09
N THR A 166 6.64 -14.21 16.21
CA THR A 166 7.76 -13.26 16.31
C THR A 166 7.26 -11.91 16.76
N VAL A 167 7.74 -11.41 17.89
CA VAL A 167 7.58 -10.02 18.29
C VAL A 167 8.63 -9.19 17.55
N LEU A 168 8.17 -8.21 16.80
CA LEU A 168 9.04 -7.28 16.05
C LEU A 168 9.37 -6.06 16.92
N PRO A 169 10.51 -5.38 16.72
CA PRO A 169 10.83 -4.12 17.40
C PRO A 169 9.79 -3.03 17.13
N THR A 170 9.70 -2.05 18.04
CA THR A 170 8.82 -0.88 17.86
C THR A 170 9.21 -0.06 16.62
N HIS A 171 10.50 0.24 16.46
CA HIS A 171 11.00 0.94 15.27
C HIS A 171 11.42 -0.10 14.22
N THR A 172 10.48 -0.55 13.40
CA THR A 172 10.70 -1.59 12.38
C THR A 172 10.45 -1.04 10.98
N CYS A 173 11.27 -1.46 10.03
CA CYS A 173 10.98 -1.37 8.61
C CYS A 173 10.68 -2.77 8.07
N LEU A 174 9.43 -3.03 7.69
CA LEU A 174 9.04 -4.24 6.98
C LEU A 174 9.44 -4.12 5.51
N ILE A 175 10.25 -5.04 5.02
CA ILE A 175 10.84 -4.98 3.68
C ILE A 175 10.26 -6.10 2.83
N PHE A 176 9.70 -5.74 1.67
CA PHE A 176 9.07 -6.65 0.72
C PHE A 176 9.83 -6.66 -0.60
N GLY A 177 10.04 -7.84 -1.15
CA GLY A 177 10.68 -8.03 -2.43
C GLY A 177 9.80 -7.66 -3.63
N SER A 178 10.40 -7.63 -4.82
CA SER A 178 9.68 -7.51 -6.08
C SER A 178 8.81 -8.73 -6.33
N GLU A 179 7.69 -8.53 -7.01
CA GLU A 179 6.83 -9.64 -7.42
C GLU A 179 7.58 -10.59 -8.37
N GLY A 180 7.57 -11.87 -8.02
CA GLY A 180 8.27 -12.95 -8.71
C GLY A 180 9.58 -13.34 -8.03
N PRO A 181 10.67 -12.56 -8.13
CA PRO A 181 11.95 -12.94 -7.53
C PRO A 181 11.99 -12.85 -6.00
N GLY A 182 11.13 -12.06 -5.36
CA GLY A 182 11.20 -11.82 -3.92
C GLY A 182 12.27 -10.81 -3.53
N LEU A 183 12.85 -10.96 -2.33
CA LEU A 183 13.95 -10.13 -1.83
C LEU A 183 15.25 -10.47 -2.57
N THR A 184 16.03 -9.43 -2.93
CA THR A 184 17.39 -9.62 -3.47
C THR A 184 18.34 -10.14 -2.38
N ASP A 185 19.45 -10.78 -2.78
CA ASP A 185 20.47 -11.26 -1.84
C ASP A 185 21.06 -10.11 -1.00
N GLU A 186 21.24 -8.94 -1.60
CA GLU A 186 21.70 -7.73 -0.92
C GLU A 186 20.69 -7.26 0.13
N MET A 187 19.39 -7.33 -0.19
CA MET A 187 18.35 -6.97 0.76
C MET A 187 18.28 -7.96 1.93
N VAL A 188 18.38 -9.25 1.64
CA VAL A 188 18.43 -10.32 2.65
C VAL A 188 19.63 -10.12 3.59
N ALA A 189 20.81 -9.84 3.03
CA ALA A 189 22.03 -9.65 3.81
C ALA A 189 21.99 -8.42 4.73
N GLY A 190 21.21 -7.39 4.36
CA GLY A 190 21.06 -6.17 5.15
C GLY A 190 19.96 -6.25 6.22
N CYS A 191 19.07 -7.25 6.18
CA CYS A 191 18.03 -7.43 7.19
C CYS A 191 18.59 -8.04 8.47
N GLU A 192 18.18 -7.53 9.62
CA GLU A 192 18.50 -8.15 10.93
C GLU A 192 17.76 -9.46 11.14
N LYS A 193 16.59 -9.60 10.54
CA LYS A 193 15.73 -10.77 10.64
C LYS A 193 14.92 -10.97 9.37
N LEU A 194 14.68 -12.23 9.04
CA LEU A 194 13.71 -12.63 8.02
C LEU A 194 12.51 -13.28 8.72
N VAL A 195 11.31 -12.86 8.34
CA VAL A 195 10.06 -13.45 8.82
C VAL A 195 9.25 -13.97 7.65
N ALA A 196 8.52 -15.06 7.87
CA ALA A 196 7.62 -15.64 6.89
C ALA A 196 6.21 -15.79 7.48
N ILE A 197 5.20 -15.57 6.66
CA ILE A 197 3.81 -15.91 7.00
C ILE A 197 3.63 -17.39 6.73
N THR A 198 3.24 -18.17 7.73
CA THR A 198 3.02 -19.60 7.58
C THR A 198 1.88 -19.85 6.59
N GLN A 199 2.16 -20.67 5.58
CA GLN A 199 1.20 -21.03 4.54
C GLN A 199 0.79 -22.49 4.69
N TYR A 200 -0.53 -22.73 4.68
CA TYR A 200 -1.11 -24.07 4.89
C TYR A 200 -1.66 -24.69 3.60
N GLY A 201 -1.61 -23.95 2.50
CA GLY A 201 -2.12 -24.37 1.19
C GLY A 201 -1.05 -24.99 0.31
N SER A 202 -1.38 -25.14 -0.97
CA SER A 202 -0.51 -25.75 -1.99
C SER A 202 0.42 -24.77 -2.70
N THR A 203 0.24 -23.46 -2.48
CA THR A 203 1.04 -22.41 -3.15
C THR A 203 2.34 -22.16 -2.42
N ARG A 204 3.40 -21.81 -3.17
CA ARG A 204 4.70 -21.45 -2.59
C ARG A 204 4.73 -20.03 -2.00
N SER A 205 3.90 -19.14 -2.55
CA SER A 205 3.86 -17.74 -2.16
C SER A 205 2.44 -17.20 -2.21
N MET A 206 2.18 -16.19 -1.42
CA MET A 206 0.95 -15.39 -1.49
C MET A 206 1.23 -14.08 -2.24
N ASN A 207 0.19 -13.37 -2.65
CA ASN A 207 0.31 -12.04 -3.22
C ASN A 207 1.05 -11.09 -2.26
N ALA A 208 2.02 -10.35 -2.77
CA ALA A 208 2.88 -9.49 -1.96
C ALA A 208 2.11 -8.37 -1.24
N GLY A 209 1.04 -7.82 -1.84
CA GLY A 209 0.16 -6.84 -1.20
C GLY A 209 -0.61 -7.43 -0.02
N ALA A 210 -1.06 -8.69 -0.13
CA ALA A 210 -1.71 -9.42 0.95
C ALA A 210 -0.70 -9.72 2.09
N ALA A 211 0.50 -10.18 1.75
CA ALA A 211 1.57 -10.40 2.72
C ALA A 211 1.91 -9.11 3.49
N ALA A 212 1.99 -7.99 2.79
CA ALA A 212 2.25 -6.68 3.41
C ALA A 212 1.14 -6.27 4.38
N ALA A 213 -0.13 -6.49 4.01
CA ALA A 213 -1.26 -6.19 4.90
C ALA A 213 -1.24 -7.04 6.18
N ILE A 214 -0.95 -8.33 6.06
CA ILE A 214 -0.85 -9.24 7.20
C ILE A 214 0.32 -8.84 8.12
N ALA A 215 1.50 -8.54 7.55
CA ALA A 215 2.68 -8.18 8.34
C ALA A 215 2.50 -6.84 9.05
N MET A 216 1.93 -5.81 8.40
CA MET A 216 1.60 -4.53 9.02
C MET A 216 0.57 -4.69 10.14
N TYR A 217 -0.48 -5.50 9.91
CA TYR A 217 -1.50 -5.79 10.92
C TYR A 217 -0.92 -6.55 12.11
N HIS A 218 -0.06 -7.57 11.87
CA HIS A 218 0.64 -8.29 12.92
C HIS A 218 1.49 -7.35 13.80
N TRP A 219 2.28 -6.47 13.16
CA TRP A 219 3.06 -5.49 13.90
C TRP A 219 2.15 -4.60 14.77
N ARG A 220 1.03 -4.12 14.20
CA ARG A 220 0.09 -3.22 14.88
C ARG A 220 -0.53 -3.85 16.12
N LEU A 221 -0.88 -5.14 16.06
CA LEU A 221 -1.44 -5.89 17.20
C LEU A 221 -0.52 -5.95 18.42
N HIS A 222 0.79 -5.77 18.23
CA HIS A 222 1.78 -5.88 19.31
C HIS A 222 2.33 -4.51 19.77
N HIS A 223 1.86 -3.40 19.16
CA HIS A 223 2.40 -2.06 19.41
C HIS A 223 1.31 -0.98 19.52
N GLU A 224 0.17 -1.35 20.09
CA GLU A 224 -0.87 -0.37 20.47
C GLU A 224 -0.53 0.39 21.74
#